data_65bae4760645e8bd593af0d6689eeecc
#
_entry.id   65bae4760645e8bd593af0d6689eeecc
#
_cell.length_a   1.000
_cell.length_b   1.000
_cell.length_c   1.000
_cell.angle_alpha   90.00
_cell.angle_beta   90.00
_cell.angle_gamma   90.00
#
_symmetry.space_group_name_H-M   'P 1'
#
loop_
_entity.id
_entity.type
_entity.pdbx_description
1 polymer ?
#
loop_
_entity_poly.entity_id
_entity_poly.type
_entity_poly.pdbx_seq_one_letter_code
_entity_poly.pdbx_strand_id
1 'polypeptide(L)'
;MELRQLRYYVAIVDHGSLSRAALVLHVAQPALTQQLRRLEDDLGAQLLHRSAQGVLTTDAGKVFYEHALAILKQVGDARSAVIQSTTRPSGSVTLGLPHSISGALALPLLMAARNTYPEITLQLTEELSGNLNEQLKSGRINLAVLFDDGQLGAFASSALVEEELSFICRAGSAFSPPGERVALADALATTLILPAQQQGVRPRIENVAREAGLQLSHVIEINSIAILKSAILADMGATILPVAPLLADIEGGAMLARAIHSPALARTVTLCASRNIPLTNAAAAVKRLVHQVTEELCAGGAWPGARLLK
;
A
#
# COMPACT_ATOMS: atom_id res chain seq x y z
N MET A 1 6.19 26.71 16.75
CA MET A 1 6.19 25.22 16.64
C MET A 1 7.62 24.70 16.45
N GLU A 2 8.06 23.69 17.23
CA GLU A 2 9.42 23.11 17.23
C GLU A 2 9.37 21.60 16.95
N LEU A 3 10.43 21.03 16.35
CA LEU A 3 10.54 19.58 16.10
C LEU A 3 10.40 18.73 17.38
N ARG A 4 10.84 19.27 18.51
CA ARG A 4 10.70 18.63 19.80
C ARG A 4 9.23 18.46 20.20
N GLN A 5 8.39 19.46 19.93
CA GLN A 5 6.96 19.42 20.22
C GLN A 5 6.26 18.36 19.34
N LEU A 6 6.66 18.23 18.05
CA LEU A 6 6.16 17.18 17.18
C LEU A 6 6.49 15.78 17.72
N ARG A 7 7.74 15.54 18.13
CA ARG A 7 8.14 14.26 18.75
C ARG A 7 7.35 13.96 20.01
N TYR A 8 7.12 14.95 20.84
CA TYR A 8 6.37 14.79 22.09
C TYR A 8 4.91 14.46 21.80
N TYR A 9 4.31 15.18 20.85
CA TYR A 9 2.93 14.94 20.47
C TYR A 9 2.75 13.52 19.89
N VAL A 10 3.58 13.09 18.96
CA VAL A 10 3.54 11.75 18.39
C VAL A 10 3.68 10.69 19.49
N ALA A 11 4.65 10.81 20.38
CA ALA A 11 4.84 9.86 21.47
C ALA A 11 3.62 9.79 22.43
N ILE A 12 2.95 10.92 22.69
CA ILE A 12 1.73 10.93 23.54
C ILE A 12 0.60 10.15 22.86
N VAL A 13 0.43 10.34 21.56
CA VAL A 13 -0.60 9.63 20.77
C VAL A 13 -0.31 8.13 20.72
N ASP A 14 0.93 7.75 20.39
CA ASP A 14 1.36 6.34 20.27
C ASP A 14 1.17 5.55 21.57
N HIS A 15 1.44 6.18 22.70
CA HIS A 15 1.33 5.53 24.01
C HIS A 15 -0.03 5.72 24.70
N GLY A 16 -0.89 6.59 24.15
CA GLY A 16 -2.20 6.90 24.73
C GLY A 16 -2.15 7.48 26.14
N SER A 17 -0.97 7.97 26.59
CA SER A 17 -0.75 8.42 27.97
C SER A 17 0.43 9.37 28.08
N LEU A 18 0.20 10.54 28.70
CA LEU A 18 1.27 11.52 29.00
C LEU A 18 2.37 10.93 29.88
N SER A 19 2.00 10.13 30.88
CA SER A 19 2.99 9.54 31.80
C SER A 19 3.85 8.50 31.11
N ARG A 20 3.26 7.61 30.27
CA ARG A 20 4.04 6.63 29.50
C ARG A 20 4.92 7.29 28.46
N ALA A 21 4.40 8.29 27.74
CA ALA A 21 5.20 9.05 26.79
C ALA A 21 6.38 9.75 27.46
N ALA A 22 6.17 10.35 28.64
CA ALA A 22 7.24 11.00 29.41
C ALA A 22 8.35 10.01 29.82
N LEU A 23 7.98 8.79 30.21
CA LEU A 23 8.95 7.72 30.52
C LEU A 23 9.78 7.34 29.31
N VAL A 24 9.15 7.09 28.16
CA VAL A 24 9.83 6.70 26.92
C VAL A 24 10.73 7.80 26.38
N LEU A 25 10.30 9.05 26.53
CA LEU A 25 11.08 10.23 26.11
C LEU A 25 12.14 10.67 27.11
N HIS A 26 12.23 10.04 28.29
CA HIS A 26 13.13 10.40 29.40
C HIS A 26 13.00 11.87 29.83
N VAL A 27 11.75 12.35 29.94
CA VAL A 27 11.44 13.72 30.36
C VAL A 27 10.46 13.74 31.52
N ALA A 28 10.43 14.87 32.27
CA ALA A 28 9.41 15.05 33.31
C ALA A 28 8.03 15.25 32.68
N GLN A 29 7.00 14.54 33.18
CA GLN A 29 5.62 14.68 32.68
C GLN A 29 5.09 16.13 32.70
N PRO A 30 5.36 16.98 33.71
CA PRO A 30 4.95 18.38 33.68
C PRO A 30 5.55 19.16 32.52
N ALA A 31 6.81 18.90 32.15
CA ALA A 31 7.46 19.53 31.00
C ALA A 31 6.80 19.11 29.68
N LEU A 32 6.50 17.82 29.55
CA LEU A 32 5.78 17.29 28.39
C LEU A 32 4.39 17.94 28.25
N THR A 33 3.65 18.05 29.37
CA THR A 33 2.34 18.71 29.41
C THR A 33 2.42 20.18 29.01
N GLN A 34 3.45 20.91 29.46
CA GLN A 34 3.65 22.29 29.10
C GLN A 34 3.97 22.48 27.62
N GLN A 35 4.80 21.60 27.04
CA GLN A 35 5.12 21.65 25.61
C GLN A 35 3.91 21.35 24.74
N LEU A 36 3.07 20.39 25.13
CA LEU A 36 1.80 20.12 24.45
C LEU A 36 0.86 21.32 24.49
N ARG A 37 0.68 21.96 25.64
CA ARG A 37 -0.16 23.17 25.75
C ARG A 37 0.36 24.28 24.83
N ARG A 38 1.67 24.56 24.84
CA ARG A 38 2.26 25.57 23.95
C ARG A 38 2.02 25.24 22.47
N LEU A 39 2.06 23.96 22.09
CA LEU A 39 1.76 23.53 20.73
C LEU A 39 0.28 23.77 20.39
N GLU A 40 -0.63 23.44 21.29
CA GLU A 40 -2.09 23.66 21.10
C GLU A 40 -2.39 25.18 21.05
N ASP A 41 -1.74 25.97 21.89
CA ASP A 41 -1.86 27.45 21.88
C ASP A 41 -1.33 28.06 20.57
N ASP A 42 -0.14 27.62 20.10
CA ASP A 42 0.45 28.05 18.83
C ASP A 42 -0.45 27.73 17.62
N LEU A 43 -1.16 26.62 17.66
CA LEU A 43 -2.05 26.17 16.59
C LEU A 43 -3.48 26.73 16.73
N GLY A 44 -3.83 27.28 17.88
CA GLY A 44 -5.19 27.71 18.18
C GLY A 44 -6.21 26.57 18.21
N ALA A 45 -5.77 25.34 18.42
CA ALA A 45 -6.59 24.14 18.36
C ALA A 45 -6.20 23.13 19.44
N GLN A 46 -7.20 22.50 20.05
CA GLN A 46 -7.00 21.38 20.94
C GLN A 46 -6.74 20.11 20.12
N LEU A 47 -5.61 19.45 20.37
CA LEU A 47 -5.21 18.25 19.64
C LEU A 47 -5.60 16.96 20.37
N LEU A 48 -5.74 17.01 21.71
CA LEU A 48 -5.96 15.84 22.55
C LEU A 48 -7.12 16.06 23.53
N HIS A 49 -7.98 15.05 23.65
CA HIS A 49 -8.90 14.88 24.77
C HIS A 49 -8.22 14.12 25.90
N ARG A 50 -8.28 14.64 27.11
CA ARG A 50 -7.71 14.01 28.31
C ARG A 50 -8.83 13.45 29.17
N SER A 51 -8.70 12.20 29.59
CA SER A 51 -9.63 11.53 30.47
C SER A 51 -8.90 10.72 31.54
N ALA A 52 -9.61 10.22 32.54
CA ALA A 52 -9.05 9.29 33.53
C ALA A 52 -8.56 7.98 32.89
N GLN A 53 -9.07 7.63 31.68
CA GLN A 53 -8.71 6.42 30.95
C GLN A 53 -7.50 6.62 30.00
N GLY A 54 -7.01 7.85 29.87
CA GLY A 54 -5.88 8.16 29.00
C GLY A 54 -6.11 9.38 28.10
N VAL A 55 -5.42 9.36 26.96
CA VAL A 55 -5.43 10.46 25.98
C VAL A 55 -5.97 9.93 24.65
N LEU A 56 -6.91 10.67 24.06
CA LEU A 56 -7.46 10.41 22.72
C LEU A 56 -7.21 11.64 21.83
N THR A 57 -7.01 11.43 20.55
CA THR A 57 -6.87 12.52 19.59
C THR A 57 -8.22 13.15 19.26
N THR A 58 -8.25 14.47 19.12
CA THR A 58 -9.34 15.20 18.44
C THR A 58 -9.25 14.97 16.92
N ASP A 59 -10.22 15.42 16.14
CA ASP A 59 -10.10 15.35 14.67
C ASP A 59 -8.96 16.24 14.15
N ALA A 60 -8.77 17.43 14.73
CA ALA A 60 -7.59 18.27 14.47
C ALA A 60 -6.29 17.55 14.86
N GLY A 61 -6.30 16.83 15.99
CA GLY A 61 -5.19 16.01 16.44
C GLY A 61 -4.83 14.89 15.46
N LYS A 62 -5.81 14.17 14.93
CA LYS A 62 -5.55 13.13 13.92
C LYS A 62 -4.84 13.70 12.69
N VAL A 63 -5.37 14.79 12.15
CA VAL A 63 -4.75 15.48 11.00
C VAL A 63 -3.33 15.93 11.35
N PHE A 64 -3.14 16.53 12.51
CA PHE A 64 -1.82 17.00 12.95
C PHE A 64 -0.84 15.83 13.18
N TYR A 65 -1.30 14.70 13.69
CA TYR A 65 -0.48 13.49 13.88
C TYR A 65 0.15 13.02 12.56
N GLU A 66 -0.66 12.95 11.52
CA GLU A 66 -0.23 12.57 10.17
C GLU A 66 0.86 13.52 9.63
N HIS A 67 0.67 14.83 9.78
CA HIS A 67 1.66 15.82 9.39
C HIS A 67 2.93 15.77 10.24
N ALA A 68 2.80 15.56 11.56
CA ALA A 68 3.93 15.46 12.47
C ALA A 68 4.83 14.25 12.11
N LEU A 69 4.25 13.11 11.82
CA LEU A 69 4.99 11.92 11.34
C LEU A 69 5.76 12.21 10.05
N ALA A 70 5.10 12.84 9.07
CA ALA A 70 5.72 13.18 7.79
C ALA A 70 6.92 14.14 7.98
N ILE A 71 6.76 15.20 8.78
CA ILE A 71 7.82 16.18 9.06
C ILE A 71 9.00 15.50 9.76
N LEU A 72 8.74 14.69 10.79
CA LEU A 72 9.79 14.02 11.55
C LEU A 72 10.56 13.03 10.67
N LYS A 73 9.88 12.33 9.80
CA LYS A 73 10.51 11.45 8.80
C LYS A 73 11.40 12.25 7.86
N GLN A 74 10.90 13.36 7.28
CA GLN A 74 11.68 14.20 6.36
C GLN A 74 12.96 14.74 7.02
N VAL A 75 12.91 15.11 8.30
CA VAL A 75 14.11 15.53 9.07
C VAL A 75 15.10 14.37 9.19
N GLY A 76 14.61 13.15 9.44
CA GLY A 76 15.44 11.94 9.45
C GLY A 76 16.09 11.67 8.09
N ASP A 77 15.31 11.73 7.02
CA ASP A 77 15.77 11.51 5.64
C ASP A 77 16.83 12.56 5.24
N ALA A 78 16.62 13.85 5.57
CA ALA A 78 17.58 14.92 5.29
C ALA A 78 18.92 14.69 6.00
N ARG A 79 18.90 14.27 7.28
CA ARG A 79 20.13 13.91 8.01
C ARG A 79 20.85 12.74 7.36
N SER A 80 20.11 11.70 7.01
CA SER A 80 20.65 10.51 6.34
C SER A 80 21.27 10.86 4.99
N ALA A 81 20.64 11.72 4.20
CA ALA A 81 21.14 12.13 2.89
C ALA A 81 22.49 12.85 2.95
N VAL A 82 22.76 13.58 4.04
CA VAL A 82 24.04 14.29 4.23
C VAL A 82 25.16 13.38 4.75
N ILE A 83 24.82 12.43 5.63
CA ILE A 83 25.81 11.60 6.33
C ILE A 83 26.22 10.39 5.50
N GLN A 84 25.35 9.89 4.63
CA GLN A 84 25.55 8.62 3.93
C GLN A 84 26.49 8.72 2.72
N SER A 85 27.45 7.79 2.68
CA SER A 85 28.26 7.54 1.48
C SER A 85 27.40 6.88 0.37
N THR A 86 27.63 7.27 -0.88
CA THR A 86 27.01 6.66 -2.05
C THR A 86 27.43 5.19 -2.26
N THR A 87 28.55 4.77 -1.68
CA THR A 87 29.14 3.42 -1.85
C THR A 87 28.51 2.38 -0.94
N ARG A 88 27.93 2.79 0.20
CA ARG A 88 27.22 1.89 1.14
C ARG A 88 25.92 2.54 1.59
N PRO A 89 24.83 2.34 0.83
CA PRO A 89 23.54 2.86 1.20
C PRO A 89 23.10 2.27 2.55
N SER A 90 22.70 3.14 3.48
CA SER A 90 22.26 2.76 4.82
C SER A 90 21.07 3.62 5.27
N GLY A 91 20.38 3.22 6.36
CA GLY A 91 19.25 3.93 6.93
C GLY A 91 17.89 3.29 6.65
N SER A 92 16.81 3.99 7.00
CA SER A 92 15.45 3.46 6.88
C SER A 92 14.80 3.86 5.56
N VAL A 93 14.13 2.89 4.92
CA VAL A 93 13.32 3.11 3.72
C VAL A 93 11.97 2.46 3.92
N THR A 94 10.90 3.24 3.74
CA THR A 94 9.53 2.73 3.77
C THR A 94 8.99 2.62 2.35
N LEU A 95 8.58 1.41 1.97
CA LEU A 95 7.92 1.10 0.70
C LEU A 95 6.49 0.65 0.95
N GLY A 96 5.53 1.31 0.32
CA GLY A 96 4.13 0.93 0.32
C GLY A 96 3.80 -0.04 -0.80
N LEU A 97 3.09 -1.11 -0.47
CA LEU A 97 2.62 -2.13 -1.41
C LEU A 97 1.10 -2.28 -1.31
N PRO A 98 0.36 -2.29 -2.43
CA PRO A 98 -1.04 -2.69 -2.43
C PRO A 98 -1.19 -4.17 -2.02
N HIS A 99 -2.27 -4.51 -1.34
CA HIS A 99 -2.59 -5.88 -0.91
C HIS A 99 -2.44 -6.94 -2.02
N SER A 100 -2.79 -6.59 -3.25
CA SER A 100 -2.72 -7.54 -4.39
C SER A 100 -1.32 -7.69 -4.98
N ILE A 101 -0.35 -6.88 -4.57
CA ILE A 101 1.05 -6.92 -5.01
C ILE A 101 1.95 -7.55 -3.95
N SER A 102 1.62 -7.38 -2.68
CA SER A 102 2.45 -7.85 -1.56
C SER A 102 2.71 -9.36 -1.62
N GLY A 103 1.72 -10.15 -2.05
CA GLY A 103 1.87 -11.60 -2.19
C GLY A 103 2.98 -12.03 -3.16
N ALA A 104 3.20 -11.29 -4.24
CA ALA A 104 4.26 -11.59 -5.20
C ALA A 104 5.62 -10.96 -4.81
N LEU A 105 5.61 -9.71 -4.34
CA LEU A 105 6.83 -8.89 -4.27
C LEU A 105 7.43 -8.79 -2.86
N ALA A 106 6.63 -8.85 -1.79
CA ALA A 106 7.09 -8.47 -0.46
C ALA A 106 8.23 -9.36 0.06
N LEU A 107 8.04 -10.67 0.10
CA LEU A 107 9.04 -11.60 0.63
C LEU A 107 10.31 -11.66 -0.23
N PRO A 108 10.25 -11.81 -1.58
CA PRO A 108 11.43 -11.75 -2.43
C PRO A 108 12.24 -10.46 -2.24
N LEU A 109 11.56 -9.30 -2.15
CA LEU A 109 12.21 -8.02 -1.96
C LEU A 109 12.89 -7.90 -0.58
N LEU A 110 12.26 -8.38 0.50
CA LEU A 110 12.88 -8.40 1.83
C LEU A 110 14.14 -9.27 1.85
N MET A 111 14.09 -10.43 1.21
CA MET A 111 15.25 -11.34 1.11
C MET A 111 16.39 -10.69 0.32
N ALA A 112 16.07 -10.09 -0.84
CA ALA A 112 17.04 -9.40 -1.68
C ALA A 112 17.64 -8.19 -0.95
N ALA A 113 16.83 -7.38 -0.27
CA ALA A 113 17.29 -6.22 0.49
C ALA A 113 18.27 -6.61 1.61
N ARG A 114 17.94 -7.66 2.39
CA ARG A 114 18.81 -8.17 3.45
C ARG A 114 20.16 -8.63 2.92
N ASN A 115 20.17 -9.27 1.76
CA ASN A 115 21.39 -9.83 1.18
C ASN A 115 22.25 -8.76 0.50
N THR A 116 21.63 -7.82 -0.19
CA THR A 116 22.35 -6.82 -1.02
C THR A 116 22.70 -5.56 -0.22
N TYR A 117 21.82 -5.15 0.69
CA TYR A 117 21.96 -3.90 1.45
C TYR A 117 21.68 -4.12 2.95
N PRO A 118 22.56 -4.85 3.68
CA PRO A 118 22.32 -5.22 5.07
C PRO A 118 22.25 -4.01 6.03
N GLU A 119 22.75 -2.85 5.64
CA GLU A 119 22.69 -1.61 6.42
C GLU A 119 21.39 -0.80 6.16
N ILE A 120 20.53 -1.26 5.23
CA ILE A 120 19.21 -0.66 5.00
C ILE A 120 18.17 -1.37 5.85
N THR A 121 17.46 -0.61 6.66
CA THR A 121 16.23 -1.08 7.33
C THR A 121 15.06 -0.85 6.39
N LEU A 122 14.67 -1.89 5.63
CA LEU A 122 13.51 -1.83 4.76
C LEU A 122 12.23 -2.10 5.56
N GLN A 123 11.32 -1.13 5.54
CA GLN A 123 9.99 -1.21 6.13
C GLN A 123 8.97 -1.35 4.99
N LEU A 124 8.19 -2.43 5.01
CA LEU A 124 7.06 -2.60 4.10
C LEU A 124 5.77 -2.23 4.81
N THR A 125 4.95 -1.41 4.17
CA THR A 125 3.58 -1.16 4.60
C THR A 125 2.61 -1.66 3.53
N GLU A 126 1.59 -2.37 3.96
CA GLU A 126 0.57 -2.93 3.09
C GLU A 126 -0.74 -2.19 3.32
N GLU A 127 -1.25 -1.55 2.25
CA GLU A 127 -2.39 -0.64 2.33
C GLU A 127 -3.19 -0.64 1.03
N LEU A 128 -4.36 -0.01 1.06
CA LEU A 128 -5.10 0.31 -0.15
C LEU A 128 -4.36 1.38 -0.97
N SER A 129 -4.44 1.29 -2.30
CA SER A 129 -3.69 2.18 -3.21
C SER A 129 -3.96 3.68 -2.99
N GLY A 130 -5.19 4.06 -2.62
CA GLY A 130 -5.52 5.44 -2.26
C GLY A 130 -4.77 5.94 -1.03
N ASN A 131 -4.67 5.12 0.02
CA ASN A 131 -3.91 5.46 1.23
C ASN A 131 -2.40 5.58 0.93
N LEU A 132 -1.86 4.68 0.11
CA LEU A 132 -0.46 4.75 -0.32
C LEU A 132 -0.15 6.01 -1.12
N ASN A 133 -1.07 6.44 -1.98
CA ASN A 133 -0.98 7.69 -2.74
C ASN A 133 -0.82 8.89 -1.79
N GLU A 134 -1.70 9.02 -0.78
CA GLU A 134 -1.64 10.10 0.20
C GLU A 134 -0.38 10.03 1.09
N GLN A 135 0.04 8.84 1.49
CA GLN A 135 1.27 8.66 2.26
C GLN A 135 2.52 9.03 1.45
N LEU A 136 2.55 8.72 0.15
CA LEU A 136 3.65 9.10 -0.73
C LEU A 136 3.68 10.61 -0.98
N LYS A 137 2.52 11.25 -1.21
CA LYS A 137 2.40 12.72 -1.38
C LYS A 137 2.89 13.47 -0.14
N SER A 138 2.49 13.01 1.04
CA SER A 138 2.88 13.64 2.32
C SER A 138 4.32 13.31 2.73
N GLY A 139 5.01 12.38 2.06
CA GLY A 139 6.37 11.96 2.41
C GLY A 139 6.45 11.05 3.64
N ARG A 140 5.36 10.44 4.06
CA ARG A 140 5.35 9.40 5.10
C ARG A 140 6.02 8.11 4.66
N ILE A 141 5.96 7.81 3.37
CA ILE A 141 6.70 6.71 2.74
C ILE A 141 7.63 7.24 1.66
N ASN A 142 8.72 6.54 1.39
CA ASN A 142 9.72 6.96 0.39
C ASN A 142 9.33 6.52 -1.02
N LEU A 143 8.76 5.33 -1.13
CA LEU A 143 8.40 4.67 -2.38
C LEU A 143 7.02 4.03 -2.20
N ALA A 144 6.27 3.92 -3.28
CA ALA A 144 5.04 3.14 -3.32
C ALA A 144 4.91 2.42 -4.67
N VAL A 145 4.37 1.21 -4.65
CA VAL A 145 3.83 0.59 -5.83
C VAL A 145 2.38 1.05 -5.97
N LEU A 146 2.04 1.59 -7.13
CA LEU A 146 0.69 2.10 -7.44
C LEU A 146 0.23 1.54 -8.79
N PHE A 147 -1.03 1.77 -9.13
CA PHE A 147 -1.57 1.39 -10.43
C PHE A 147 -1.71 2.64 -11.29
N ASP A 148 -1.26 2.55 -12.54
CA ASP A 148 -1.39 3.67 -13.48
C ASP A 148 -2.82 3.73 -14.02
N ASP A 149 -3.55 4.70 -13.52
CA ASP A 149 -4.91 5.07 -13.96
C ASP A 149 -4.91 6.43 -14.71
N GLY A 150 -3.73 6.92 -15.11
CA GLY A 150 -3.54 8.23 -15.71
C GLY A 150 -3.38 9.38 -14.72
N GLN A 151 -3.37 9.13 -13.41
CA GLN A 151 -3.29 10.17 -12.37
C GLN A 151 -1.93 10.21 -11.64
N LEU A 152 -0.92 9.48 -12.12
CA LEU A 152 0.41 9.43 -11.49
C LEU A 152 1.30 10.66 -11.77
N GLY A 153 0.78 11.71 -12.41
CA GLY A 153 1.55 12.91 -12.80
C GLY A 153 2.26 13.64 -11.66
N ALA A 154 1.75 13.51 -10.42
CA ALA A 154 2.38 14.07 -9.22
C ALA A 154 3.65 13.33 -8.78
N PHE A 155 3.94 12.16 -9.35
CA PHE A 155 5.04 11.29 -8.94
C PHE A 155 6.11 11.13 -10.04
N ALA A 156 7.33 10.87 -9.61
CA ALA A 156 8.35 10.29 -10.47
C ALA A 156 8.06 8.78 -10.53
N SER A 157 7.45 8.35 -11.62
CA SER A 157 6.94 6.99 -11.81
C SER A 157 7.81 6.21 -12.81
N SER A 158 7.94 4.91 -12.60
CA SER A 158 8.54 3.96 -13.54
C SER A 158 7.67 2.70 -13.59
N ALA A 159 7.19 2.34 -14.77
CA ALA A 159 6.41 1.12 -14.96
C ALA A 159 7.26 -0.11 -14.59
N LEU A 160 6.64 -1.08 -13.96
CA LEU A 160 7.25 -2.36 -13.60
C LEU A 160 6.73 -3.47 -14.52
N VAL A 161 5.44 -3.72 -14.42
CA VAL A 161 4.79 -4.78 -15.19
C VAL A 161 3.40 -4.35 -15.67
N GLU A 162 2.95 -4.96 -16.75
CA GLU A 162 1.54 -5.11 -17.05
C GLU A 162 1.06 -6.42 -16.45
N GLU A 163 0.01 -6.37 -15.65
CA GLU A 163 -0.53 -7.51 -14.91
C GLU A 163 -1.94 -7.84 -15.39
N GLU A 164 -2.14 -9.08 -15.86
CA GLU A 164 -3.44 -9.56 -16.27
C GLU A 164 -4.37 -9.77 -15.10
N LEU A 165 -5.65 -9.45 -15.27
CA LEU A 165 -6.70 -9.72 -14.30
C LEU A 165 -7.49 -10.94 -14.78
N SER A 166 -7.67 -11.90 -13.88
CA SER A 166 -8.37 -13.15 -14.12
C SER A 166 -9.70 -13.19 -13.37
N PHE A 167 -10.67 -13.84 -13.93
CA PHE A 167 -11.87 -14.27 -13.22
C PHE A 167 -11.50 -15.43 -12.30
N ILE A 168 -11.78 -15.31 -11.01
CA ILE A 168 -11.40 -16.31 -9.99
C ILE A 168 -12.64 -16.67 -9.17
N CYS A 169 -12.92 -17.96 -9.07
CA CYS A 169 -14.01 -18.50 -8.26
C CYS A 169 -13.57 -19.79 -7.54
N ARG A 170 -14.39 -20.30 -6.62
CA ARG A 170 -14.20 -21.61 -6.01
C ARG A 170 -14.24 -22.70 -7.08
N ALA A 171 -13.43 -23.72 -6.95
CA ALA A 171 -13.50 -24.90 -7.82
C ALA A 171 -14.89 -25.56 -7.71
N GLY A 172 -15.53 -25.84 -8.84
CA GLY A 172 -16.88 -26.40 -8.89
C GLY A 172 -17.99 -25.43 -8.50
N SER A 173 -17.71 -24.12 -8.45
CA SER A 173 -18.70 -23.08 -8.15
C SER A 173 -19.78 -22.98 -9.25
N ALA A 174 -21.03 -22.71 -8.83
CA ALA A 174 -22.12 -22.36 -9.73
C ALA A 174 -21.91 -20.99 -10.42
N PHE A 175 -21.06 -20.12 -9.86
CA PHE A 175 -20.68 -18.83 -10.45
C PHE A 175 -19.66 -18.96 -11.58
N SER A 176 -19.17 -20.18 -11.88
CA SER A 176 -18.16 -20.41 -12.91
C SER A 176 -18.80 -20.48 -14.29
N PRO A 177 -18.62 -19.48 -15.18
CA PRO A 177 -19.08 -19.58 -16.56
C PRO A 177 -18.43 -20.78 -17.29
N PRO A 178 -19.05 -21.36 -18.30
CA PRO A 178 -18.47 -22.46 -19.06
C PRO A 178 -17.23 -22.01 -19.88
N GLY A 179 -16.34 -22.97 -20.18
CA GLY A 179 -15.18 -22.75 -21.06
C GLY A 179 -13.86 -22.52 -20.30
N GLU A 180 -12.74 -22.48 -21.02
CA GLU A 180 -11.39 -22.24 -20.48
C GLU A 180 -11.09 -20.76 -20.23
N ARG A 181 -11.77 -19.87 -20.97
CA ARG A 181 -11.69 -18.41 -20.85
C ARG A 181 -13.09 -17.85 -20.61
N VAL A 182 -13.16 -16.70 -19.98
CA VAL A 182 -14.44 -16.04 -19.63
C VAL A 182 -14.57 -14.74 -20.40
N ALA A 183 -15.69 -14.54 -21.09
CA ALA A 183 -15.99 -13.23 -21.65
C ALA A 183 -16.25 -12.23 -20.54
N LEU A 184 -15.80 -10.97 -20.71
CA LEU A 184 -16.02 -9.95 -19.69
C LEU A 184 -17.51 -9.79 -19.35
N ALA A 185 -18.40 -9.86 -20.33
CA ALA A 185 -19.84 -9.79 -20.12
C ALA A 185 -20.34 -10.89 -19.16
N ASP A 186 -19.89 -12.13 -19.35
CA ASP A 186 -20.28 -13.25 -18.49
C ASP A 186 -19.71 -13.09 -17.06
N ALA A 187 -18.47 -12.64 -16.94
CA ALA A 187 -17.86 -12.35 -15.65
C ALA A 187 -18.65 -11.28 -14.88
N LEU A 188 -19.05 -10.20 -15.55
CA LEU A 188 -19.79 -9.09 -14.94
C LEU A 188 -21.27 -9.43 -14.64
N ALA A 189 -21.83 -10.46 -15.28
CA ALA A 189 -23.18 -10.96 -14.99
C ALA A 189 -23.25 -11.80 -13.70
N THR A 190 -22.11 -12.24 -13.16
CA THR A 190 -22.04 -13.00 -11.90
C THR A 190 -22.04 -12.09 -10.68
N THR A 191 -22.24 -12.67 -9.48
CA THR A 191 -21.97 -11.95 -8.23
C THR A 191 -20.47 -11.82 -8.04
N LEU A 192 -19.96 -10.58 -8.08
CA LEU A 192 -18.55 -10.27 -7.90
C LEU A 192 -18.24 -9.77 -6.49
N ILE A 193 -17.16 -10.28 -5.92
CA ILE A 193 -16.58 -9.81 -4.66
C ILE A 193 -15.39 -8.92 -5.03
N LEU A 194 -15.51 -7.62 -4.85
CA LEU A 194 -14.53 -6.61 -5.29
C LEU A 194 -14.21 -5.63 -4.16
N PRO A 195 -13.08 -4.91 -4.22
CA PRO A 195 -12.84 -3.79 -3.31
C PRO A 195 -13.83 -2.64 -3.55
N ALA A 196 -13.86 -1.66 -2.63
CA ALA A 196 -14.66 -0.46 -2.76
C ALA A 196 -14.33 0.32 -4.04
N GLN A 197 -15.29 1.13 -4.54
CA GLN A 197 -15.28 1.73 -5.88
C GLN A 197 -14.00 2.49 -6.26
N GLN A 198 -13.35 3.14 -5.31
CA GLN A 198 -12.14 3.95 -5.59
C GLN A 198 -10.84 3.21 -5.30
N GLN A 199 -10.88 1.87 -5.11
CA GLN A 199 -9.74 1.11 -4.62
C GLN A 199 -9.36 -0.06 -5.53
N GLY A 200 -8.06 -0.32 -5.58
CA GLY A 200 -7.49 -1.53 -6.20
C GLY A 200 -7.84 -1.69 -7.69
N VAL A 201 -8.42 -2.83 -8.03
CA VAL A 201 -8.78 -3.20 -9.42
C VAL A 201 -10.12 -2.63 -9.88
N ARG A 202 -10.96 -2.16 -8.95
CA ARG A 202 -12.35 -1.78 -9.21
C ARG A 202 -12.48 -0.67 -10.26
N PRO A 203 -11.73 0.46 -10.21
CA PRO A 203 -11.82 1.49 -11.22
C PRO A 203 -11.48 0.99 -12.62
N ARG A 204 -10.49 0.09 -12.74
CA ARG A 204 -10.11 -0.49 -14.03
C ARG A 204 -11.22 -1.36 -14.61
N ILE A 205 -11.83 -2.21 -13.79
CA ILE A 205 -12.96 -3.05 -14.20
C ILE A 205 -14.12 -2.20 -14.68
N GLU A 206 -14.51 -1.20 -13.90
CA GLU A 206 -15.64 -0.30 -14.21
C GLU A 206 -15.38 0.54 -15.48
N ASN A 207 -14.15 1.00 -15.70
CA ASN A 207 -13.81 1.74 -16.92
C ASN A 207 -13.93 0.87 -18.17
N VAL A 208 -13.32 -0.34 -18.15
CA VAL A 208 -13.40 -1.26 -19.29
C VAL A 208 -14.83 -1.74 -19.53
N ALA A 209 -15.60 -2.00 -18.47
CA ALA A 209 -17.02 -2.34 -18.60
C ALA A 209 -17.80 -1.20 -19.28
N ARG A 210 -17.59 0.05 -18.86
CA ARG A 210 -18.26 1.24 -19.44
C ARG A 210 -17.90 1.42 -20.91
N GLU A 211 -16.62 1.28 -21.27
CA GLU A 211 -16.16 1.37 -22.66
C GLU A 211 -16.79 0.28 -23.54
N ALA A 212 -17.04 -0.91 -22.97
CA ALA A 212 -17.71 -2.02 -23.65
C ALA A 212 -19.25 -1.95 -23.60
N GLY A 213 -19.85 -0.93 -22.97
CA GLY A 213 -21.30 -0.83 -22.80
C GLY A 213 -21.88 -1.85 -21.82
N LEU A 214 -21.06 -2.38 -20.91
CA LEU A 214 -21.44 -3.40 -19.92
C LEU A 214 -21.60 -2.77 -18.53
N GLN A 215 -22.35 -3.48 -17.66
CA GLN A 215 -22.57 -3.08 -16.26
C GLN A 215 -22.30 -4.25 -15.33
N LEU A 216 -21.84 -3.94 -14.12
CA LEU A 216 -21.71 -4.92 -13.05
C LEU A 216 -23.10 -5.22 -12.46
N SER A 217 -23.48 -6.49 -12.39
CA SER A 217 -24.82 -6.90 -11.93
C SER A 217 -24.96 -6.85 -10.42
N HIS A 218 -24.09 -7.55 -9.70
CA HIS A 218 -24.10 -7.62 -8.24
C HIS A 218 -22.67 -7.56 -7.70
N VAL A 219 -22.44 -6.69 -6.68
CA VAL A 219 -21.12 -6.54 -6.06
C VAL A 219 -21.23 -6.64 -4.55
N ILE A 220 -20.40 -7.50 -3.97
CA ILE A 220 -20.12 -7.57 -2.54
C ILE A 220 -18.80 -6.82 -2.33
N GLU A 221 -18.80 -5.78 -1.52
CA GLU A 221 -17.60 -4.97 -1.27
C GLU A 221 -16.77 -5.54 -0.12
N ILE A 222 -15.52 -5.95 -0.41
CA ILE A 222 -14.56 -6.47 0.57
C ILE A 222 -13.17 -5.89 0.27
N ASN A 223 -12.62 -5.12 1.20
CA ASN A 223 -11.30 -4.50 1.07
C ASN A 223 -10.11 -5.37 1.56
N SER A 224 -10.39 -6.48 2.21
CA SER A 224 -9.38 -7.42 2.72
C SER A 224 -9.25 -8.63 1.81
N ILE A 225 -8.05 -8.92 1.31
CA ILE A 225 -7.79 -10.13 0.51
C ILE A 225 -8.10 -11.41 1.31
N ALA A 226 -7.79 -11.44 2.61
CA ALA A 226 -8.07 -12.61 3.45
C ALA A 226 -9.57 -12.89 3.59
N ILE A 227 -10.39 -11.85 3.79
CA ILE A 227 -11.84 -11.99 3.87
C ILE A 227 -12.43 -12.34 2.49
N LEU A 228 -11.96 -11.69 1.43
CA LEU A 228 -12.36 -11.97 0.04
C LEU A 228 -12.09 -13.43 -0.32
N LYS A 229 -10.90 -13.95 0.00
CA LYS A 229 -10.55 -15.37 -0.15
C LYS A 229 -11.55 -16.27 0.57
N SER A 230 -11.84 -16.00 1.84
CA SER A 230 -12.79 -16.79 2.62
C SER A 230 -14.19 -16.77 2.01
N ALA A 231 -14.64 -15.64 1.50
CA ALA A 231 -15.94 -15.49 0.85
C ALA A 231 -16.02 -16.27 -0.47
N ILE A 232 -14.95 -16.28 -1.28
CA ILE A 232 -14.86 -17.10 -2.50
C ILE A 232 -14.92 -18.60 -2.15
N LEU A 233 -14.16 -19.05 -1.15
CA LEU A 233 -14.16 -20.44 -0.71
C LEU A 233 -15.52 -20.88 -0.14
N ALA A 234 -16.25 -19.96 0.48
CA ALA A 234 -17.63 -20.17 0.92
C ALA A 234 -18.66 -20.12 -0.21
N ASP A 235 -18.23 -19.96 -1.47
CA ASP A 235 -19.08 -19.87 -2.67
C ASP A 235 -20.09 -18.72 -2.64
N MET A 236 -19.70 -17.58 -2.09
CA MET A 236 -20.55 -16.38 -2.05
C MET A 236 -20.52 -15.57 -3.36
N GLY A 237 -19.57 -15.86 -4.25
CA GLY A 237 -19.39 -15.19 -5.54
C GLY A 237 -18.01 -15.47 -6.12
N ALA A 238 -17.67 -14.74 -7.17
CA ALA A 238 -16.39 -14.77 -7.85
C ALA A 238 -15.67 -13.41 -7.68
N THR A 239 -14.42 -13.32 -8.12
CA THR A 239 -13.70 -12.04 -8.16
C THR A 239 -13.00 -11.85 -9.50
N ILE A 240 -12.56 -10.61 -9.74
CA ILE A 240 -11.65 -10.26 -10.84
C ILE A 240 -10.41 -9.65 -10.21
N LEU A 241 -9.34 -10.43 -10.15
CA LEU A 241 -8.06 -10.06 -9.52
C LEU A 241 -6.88 -10.64 -10.32
N PRO A 242 -5.64 -10.15 -10.12
CA PRO A 242 -4.46 -10.89 -10.53
C PRO A 242 -4.36 -12.22 -9.75
N VAL A 243 -3.73 -13.20 -10.36
CA VAL A 243 -3.59 -14.55 -9.78
C VAL A 243 -2.69 -14.58 -8.53
N ALA A 244 -1.65 -13.75 -8.50
CA ALA A 244 -0.60 -13.81 -7.49
C ALA A 244 -1.06 -13.85 -6.02
N PRO A 245 -2.02 -13.04 -5.54
CA PRO A 245 -2.47 -13.10 -4.14
C PRO A 245 -3.25 -14.37 -3.77
N LEU A 246 -3.72 -15.12 -4.75
CA LEU A 246 -4.53 -16.35 -4.56
C LEU A 246 -3.85 -17.60 -5.14
N LEU A 247 -2.57 -17.48 -5.53
CA LEU A 247 -1.83 -18.52 -6.25
C LEU A 247 -1.84 -19.86 -5.52
N ALA A 248 -1.57 -19.87 -4.23
CA ALA A 248 -1.53 -21.11 -3.45
C ALA A 248 -2.88 -21.86 -3.43
N ASP A 249 -4.01 -21.15 -3.44
CA ASP A 249 -5.35 -21.77 -3.47
C ASP A 249 -5.71 -22.27 -4.88
N ILE A 250 -5.19 -21.59 -5.89
CA ILE A 250 -5.38 -21.99 -7.30
C ILE A 250 -4.54 -23.24 -7.59
N GLU A 251 -3.25 -23.25 -7.21
CA GLU A 251 -2.37 -24.43 -7.36
C GLU A 251 -2.84 -25.61 -6.52
N GLY A 252 -3.39 -25.35 -5.33
CA GLY A 252 -3.99 -26.35 -4.45
C GLY A 252 -5.36 -26.88 -4.96
N GLY A 253 -5.88 -26.34 -6.07
CA GLY A 253 -7.16 -26.79 -6.66
C GLY A 253 -8.40 -26.35 -5.91
N ALA A 254 -8.30 -25.49 -4.90
CA ALA A 254 -9.43 -24.95 -4.16
C ALA A 254 -10.15 -23.84 -4.94
N MET A 255 -9.41 -23.11 -5.79
CA MET A 255 -9.92 -22.06 -6.67
C MET A 255 -9.55 -22.33 -8.13
N LEU A 256 -10.34 -21.75 -9.04
CA LEU A 256 -10.06 -21.72 -10.48
C LEU A 256 -9.85 -20.28 -10.91
N ALA A 257 -8.76 -20.04 -11.65
CA ALA A 257 -8.52 -18.77 -12.34
C ALA A 257 -8.68 -18.96 -13.84
N ARG A 258 -9.38 -18.04 -14.51
CA ARG A 258 -9.58 -18.04 -15.96
C ARG A 258 -9.30 -16.68 -16.54
N ALA A 259 -8.58 -16.65 -17.64
CA ALA A 259 -8.30 -15.43 -18.38
C ALA A 259 -9.59 -14.80 -18.91
N ILE A 260 -9.69 -13.46 -18.73
CA ILE A 260 -10.82 -12.69 -19.29
C ILE A 260 -10.50 -12.29 -20.72
N HIS A 261 -11.51 -12.31 -21.58
CA HIS A 261 -11.40 -11.85 -22.97
C HIS A 261 -12.61 -10.99 -23.38
N SER A 262 -12.49 -10.29 -24.50
CA SER A 262 -13.57 -9.53 -25.16
C SER A 262 -14.24 -8.46 -24.28
N PRO A 263 -13.53 -7.45 -23.80
CA PRO A 263 -12.09 -7.20 -23.94
C PRO A 263 -11.23 -7.90 -22.87
N ALA A 264 -9.93 -8.05 -23.15
CA ALA A 264 -8.96 -8.46 -22.13
C ALA A 264 -8.81 -7.39 -21.06
N LEU A 265 -8.53 -7.83 -19.84
CA LEU A 265 -8.43 -6.94 -18.68
C LEU A 265 -7.04 -7.02 -18.05
N ALA A 266 -6.34 -5.90 -18.07
CA ALA A 266 -5.00 -5.78 -17.49
C ALA A 266 -4.83 -4.41 -16.82
N ARG A 267 -3.83 -4.30 -15.96
CA ARG A 267 -3.44 -3.05 -15.30
C ARG A 267 -1.93 -2.85 -15.33
N THR A 268 -1.48 -1.60 -15.34
CA THR A 268 -0.07 -1.26 -15.21
C THR A 268 0.29 -1.08 -13.75
N VAL A 269 1.28 -1.85 -13.29
CA VAL A 269 1.88 -1.73 -11.96
C VAL A 269 3.10 -0.83 -12.07
N THR A 270 3.19 0.19 -11.23
CA THR A 270 4.16 1.27 -11.37
C THR A 270 4.81 1.58 -10.02
N LEU A 271 6.13 1.68 -10.00
CA LEU A 271 6.88 2.16 -8.83
C LEU A 271 6.95 3.69 -8.86
N CYS A 272 6.53 4.29 -7.77
CA CYS A 272 6.38 5.73 -7.63
C CYS A 272 7.24 6.29 -6.48
N ALA A 273 7.77 7.49 -6.69
CA ALA A 273 8.40 8.33 -5.68
C ALA A 273 7.86 9.76 -5.77
N SER A 274 7.89 10.53 -4.69
CA SER A 274 7.51 11.95 -4.74
C SER A 274 8.46 12.71 -5.68
N ARG A 275 7.91 13.63 -6.49
CA ARG A 275 8.75 14.56 -7.28
C ARG A 275 9.32 15.71 -6.43
N ASN A 276 8.63 16.02 -5.34
CA ASN A 276 8.96 17.19 -4.51
C ASN A 276 9.88 16.86 -3.32
N ILE A 277 10.12 15.57 -3.08
CA ILE A 277 10.92 15.08 -1.96
C ILE A 277 12.11 14.31 -2.53
N PRO A 278 13.35 14.79 -2.32
CA PRO A 278 14.53 14.08 -2.78
C PRO A 278 14.63 12.68 -2.17
N LEU A 279 14.95 11.68 -2.99
CA LEU A 279 15.23 10.34 -2.50
C LEU A 279 16.57 10.32 -1.75
N THR A 280 16.59 9.64 -0.60
CA THR A 280 17.85 9.27 0.06
C THR A 280 18.61 8.24 -0.79
N ASN A 281 19.93 8.10 -0.57
CA ASN A 281 20.73 7.07 -1.24
C ASN A 281 20.18 5.65 -0.98
N ALA A 282 19.67 5.40 0.24
CA ALA A 282 19.01 4.15 0.59
C ALA A 282 17.72 3.93 -0.22
N ALA A 283 16.86 4.95 -0.32
CA ALA A 283 15.63 4.85 -1.11
C ALA A 283 15.91 4.66 -2.61
N ALA A 284 16.94 5.32 -3.15
CA ALA A 284 17.38 5.11 -4.52
C ALA A 284 17.93 3.69 -4.75
N ALA A 285 18.62 3.11 -3.77
CA ALA A 285 19.09 1.72 -3.82
C ALA A 285 17.91 0.73 -3.79
N VAL A 286 16.95 0.92 -2.89
CA VAL A 286 15.73 0.11 -2.83
C VAL A 286 14.92 0.24 -4.12
N LYS A 287 14.82 1.44 -4.72
CA LYS A 287 14.14 1.64 -6.02
C LYS A 287 14.74 0.74 -7.09
N ARG A 288 16.07 0.69 -7.22
CA ARG A 288 16.76 -0.21 -8.18
C ARG A 288 16.49 -1.69 -7.86
N LEU A 289 16.53 -2.03 -6.57
CA LEU A 289 16.30 -3.42 -6.13
C LEU A 289 14.87 -3.90 -6.45
N VAL A 290 13.86 -3.03 -6.35
CA VAL A 290 12.48 -3.36 -6.74
C VAL A 290 12.42 -3.74 -8.22
N HIS A 291 13.08 -2.97 -9.10
CA HIS A 291 13.14 -3.30 -10.54
C HIS A 291 13.82 -4.65 -10.75
N GLN A 292 15.01 -4.86 -10.17
CA GLN A 292 15.75 -6.12 -10.30
C GLN A 292 14.92 -7.33 -9.84
N VAL A 293 14.32 -7.27 -8.64
CA VAL A 293 13.49 -8.36 -8.11
C VAL A 293 12.26 -8.60 -8.99
N THR A 294 11.65 -7.54 -9.52
CA THR A 294 10.52 -7.67 -10.45
C THR A 294 10.94 -8.39 -11.74
N GLU A 295 12.10 -8.06 -12.30
CA GLU A 295 12.67 -8.73 -13.47
C GLU A 295 12.93 -10.21 -13.20
N GLU A 296 13.54 -10.55 -12.06
CA GLU A 296 13.81 -11.92 -11.64
C GLU A 296 12.51 -12.74 -11.45
N LEU A 297 11.49 -12.15 -10.81
CA LEU A 297 10.19 -12.80 -10.60
C LEU A 297 9.47 -13.09 -11.92
N CYS A 298 9.48 -12.14 -12.86
CA CYS A 298 8.86 -12.32 -14.16
C CYS A 298 9.62 -13.36 -15.00
N ALA A 299 10.95 -13.28 -15.03
CA ALA A 299 11.80 -14.24 -15.76
C ALA A 299 11.67 -15.67 -15.23
N GLY A 300 11.54 -15.81 -13.91
CA GLY A 300 11.35 -17.11 -13.23
C GLY A 300 9.91 -17.63 -13.22
N GLY A 301 8.93 -16.87 -13.76
CA GLY A 301 7.50 -17.24 -13.72
C GLY A 301 6.88 -17.17 -12.33
N ALA A 302 7.58 -16.58 -11.34
CA ALA A 302 7.11 -16.47 -9.96
C ALA A 302 6.09 -15.33 -9.74
N TRP A 303 5.82 -14.54 -10.77
CA TRP A 303 4.74 -13.55 -10.80
C TRP A 303 3.78 -13.88 -11.96
N PRO A 304 2.82 -14.80 -11.75
CA PRO A 304 1.93 -15.25 -12.82
C PRO A 304 1.06 -14.11 -13.35
N GLY A 305 0.89 -14.06 -14.68
CA GLY A 305 0.10 -13.03 -15.36
C GLY A 305 0.78 -11.66 -15.45
N ALA A 306 2.03 -11.51 -14.96
CA ALA A 306 2.80 -10.28 -15.11
C ALA A 306 3.74 -10.34 -16.32
N ARG A 307 3.78 -9.25 -17.09
CA ARG A 307 4.69 -9.02 -18.22
C ARG A 307 5.49 -7.76 -17.98
N LEU A 308 6.82 -7.85 -18.01
CA LEU A 308 7.71 -6.69 -17.86
C LEU A 308 7.38 -5.58 -18.86
N LEU A 309 7.35 -4.36 -18.39
CA LEU A 309 7.29 -3.16 -19.20
C LEU A 309 8.70 -2.55 -19.29
N LYS A 310 9.16 -2.31 -20.52
CA LYS A 310 10.47 -1.70 -20.79
C LYS A 310 10.41 -0.18 -20.77
#